data_3e00475bc42d88f9c989136aee8c197d
#
_entry.id   3e00475bc42d88f9c989136aee8c197d
#
_cell.length_a   1.000
_cell.length_b   1.000
_cell.length_c   1.000
_cell.angle_alpha   90.00
_cell.angle_beta   90.00
_cell.angle_gamma   90.00
#
_symmetry.space_group_name_H-M   'P 1'
#
loop_
_entity.id
_entity.type
_entity.pdbx_description
1 polymer ?
#
loop_
_entity_poly.entity_id
_entity_poly.type
_entity_poly.pdbx_seq_one_letter_code
_entity_poly.pdbx_strand_id
1 'polypeptide(L)'
;MIKRPDTKAQRMKRHRRVRAKISGTPETPRLNVFRSEANIYAQVIDDSNPKGGMTLVSASSLDKEIEGYGGNIQAAEAVGKLVAKRALEKGIENVVFDRGGYLYHGRVKALAEGAREGGLKF
;
A
#
# COMPACT_ATOMS: atom_id res chain seq x y z
N MET A 1 3.93 30.78 -13.03
CA MET A 1 4.31 30.23 -11.72
C MET A 1 4.90 28.85 -11.90
N ILE A 2 6.09 28.63 -11.40
CA ILE A 2 6.76 27.32 -11.52
C ILE A 2 6.20 26.41 -10.42
N LYS A 3 5.63 25.28 -10.83
CA LYS A 3 5.12 24.29 -9.92
C LYS A 3 6.28 23.49 -9.32
N ARG A 4 6.44 23.52 -8.01
CA ARG A 4 7.50 22.75 -7.35
C ARG A 4 7.19 21.25 -7.41
N PRO A 5 8.20 20.40 -7.67
CA PRO A 5 7.99 18.96 -7.64
C PRO A 5 7.67 18.49 -6.22
N ASP A 6 7.00 17.36 -6.13
CA ASP A 6 6.71 16.70 -4.87
C ASP A 6 8.00 16.15 -4.27
N THR A 7 8.46 16.72 -3.16
CA THR A 7 9.71 16.33 -2.51
C THR A 7 9.49 15.21 -1.49
N LYS A 8 10.57 14.51 -1.14
CA LYS A 8 10.56 13.52 -0.05
C LYS A 8 10.09 14.14 1.27
N ALA A 9 10.51 15.39 1.56
CA ALA A 9 10.10 16.09 2.78
C ALA A 9 8.60 16.34 2.81
N GLN A 10 8.02 16.76 1.70
CA GLN A 10 6.57 16.96 1.57
C GLN A 10 5.80 15.64 1.74
N ARG A 11 6.29 14.56 1.13
CA ARG A 11 5.71 13.23 1.26
C ARG A 11 5.74 12.76 2.72
N MET A 12 6.85 12.91 3.40
CA MET A 12 6.99 12.52 4.81
C MET A 12 6.04 13.30 5.70
N LYS A 13 5.83 14.58 5.42
CA LYS A 13 4.88 15.42 6.14
C LYS A 13 3.45 14.91 5.97
N ARG A 14 3.05 14.56 4.75
CA ARG A 14 1.73 13.98 4.48
C ARG A 14 1.57 12.62 5.16
N HIS A 15 2.60 11.79 5.13
CA HIS A 15 2.58 10.48 5.77
C HIS A 15 2.37 10.60 7.28
N ARG A 16 3.06 11.54 7.93
CA ARG A 16 2.85 11.80 9.37
C ARG A 16 1.41 12.21 9.68
N ARG A 17 0.79 13.03 8.83
CA ARG A 17 -0.62 13.43 9.00
C ARG A 17 -1.56 12.23 8.91
N VAL A 18 -1.35 11.37 7.93
CA VAL A 18 -2.15 10.15 7.74
C VAL A 18 -1.96 9.22 8.93
N ARG A 19 -0.72 8.98 9.36
CA ARG A 19 -0.39 8.09 10.48
C ARG A 19 -0.93 8.61 11.82
N ALA A 20 -1.13 9.92 11.96
CA ALA A 20 -1.77 10.48 13.15
C ALA A 20 -3.25 10.09 13.27
N LYS A 21 -3.91 9.75 12.15
CA LYS A 21 -5.33 9.43 12.09
C LYS A 21 -5.62 7.94 11.99
N ILE A 22 -4.67 7.15 11.46
CA ILE A 22 -4.89 5.72 11.21
C ILE A 22 -3.80 4.87 11.85
N SER A 23 -4.22 3.71 12.35
CA SER A 23 -3.34 2.71 12.92
C SER A 23 -3.95 1.35 12.64
N GLY A 24 -3.12 0.38 12.23
CA GLY A 24 -3.58 -0.97 11.96
C GLY A 24 -3.80 -1.75 13.26
N THR A 25 -4.88 -2.52 13.30
CA THR A 25 -5.19 -3.45 14.40
C THR A 25 -5.20 -4.88 13.86
N PRO A 26 -5.22 -5.91 14.73
CA PRO A 26 -5.32 -7.29 14.23
C PRO A 26 -6.59 -7.54 13.39
N GLU A 27 -7.70 -6.87 13.73
CA GLU A 27 -8.98 -7.02 13.04
C GLU A 27 -9.04 -6.17 11.76
N THR A 28 -8.38 -5.02 11.77
CA THR A 28 -8.35 -4.09 10.63
C THR A 28 -6.92 -3.58 10.44
N PRO A 29 -6.04 -4.42 9.88
CA PRO A 29 -4.64 -4.03 9.69
C PRO A 29 -4.50 -2.88 8.70
N ARG A 30 -3.33 -2.27 8.69
CA ARG A 30 -3.00 -1.14 7.82
C ARG A 30 -2.39 -1.65 6.51
N LEU A 31 -3.02 -1.31 5.38
CA LEU A 31 -2.46 -1.57 4.05
C LEU A 31 -1.58 -0.38 3.67
N ASN A 32 -0.28 -0.58 3.72
CA ASN A 32 0.73 0.44 3.42
C ASN A 32 1.28 0.26 2.01
N VAL A 33 1.53 1.36 1.33
CA VAL A 33 2.11 1.39 -0.03
C VAL A 33 3.44 2.12 0.02
N PHE A 34 4.44 1.55 -0.62
CA PHE A 34 5.71 2.20 -0.91
C PHE A 34 6.02 2.03 -2.40
N ARG A 35 6.46 3.10 -3.05
CA ARG A 35 6.86 3.04 -4.46
C ARG A 35 8.26 3.60 -4.66
N SER A 36 9.01 2.95 -5.54
CA SER A 36 10.22 3.50 -6.13
C SER A 36 9.95 3.82 -7.60
N GLU A 37 10.93 4.32 -8.31
CA GLU A 37 10.78 4.62 -9.73
C GLU A 37 10.39 3.37 -10.54
N ALA A 38 11.04 2.25 -10.28
CA ALA A 38 10.90 1.03 -11.07
C ALA A 38 9.94 -0.01 -10.47
N ASN A 39 9.54 0.12 -9.21
CA ASN A 39 8.75 -0.89 -8.52
C ASN A 39 7.74 -0.30 -7.55
N ILE A 40 6.78 -1.13 -7.13
CA ILE A 40 5.80 -0.76 -6.12
C ILE A 40 5.62 -1.93 -5.14
N TYR A 41 5.37 -1.61 -3.87
CA TYR A 41 5.31 -2.55 -2.76
C TYR A 41 4.06 -2.29 -1.93
N ALA A 42 3.46 -3.37 -1.42
CA ALA A 42 2.32 -3.30 -0.51
C ALA A 42 2.57 -4.19 0.69
N GLN A 43 2.20 -3.72 1.87
CA GLN A 43 2.29 -4.47 3.12
C GLN A 43 1.01 -4.31 3.91
N VAL A 44 0.56 -5.40 4.52
CA VAL A 44 -0.55 -5.38 5.47
C VAL A 44 0.06 -5.51 6.86
N ILE A 45 -0.11 -4.49 7.69
CA ILE A 45 0.63 -4.31 8.94
C ILE A 45 -0.32 -4.22 10.14
N ASP A 46 0.00 -5.00 11.18
CA ASP A 46 -0.64 -4.89 12.49
C ASP A 46 0.23 -3.98 13.37
N ASP A 47 -0.31 -2.83 13.74
CA ASP A 47 0.38 -1.82 14.56
C ASP A 47 0.14 -1.99 16.08
N SER A 48 -0.58 -3.02 16.51
CA SER A 48 -0.92 -3.21 17.91
C SER A 48 0.25 -3.65 18.78
N ASN A 49 1.34 -4.13 18.16
CA ASN A 49 2.53 -4.54 18.88
C ASN A 49 3.27 -3.32 19.44
N PRO A 50 3.52 -3.23 20.77
CA PRO A 50 4.21 -2.09 21.35
C PRO A 50 5.66 -1.92 20.89
N LYS A 51 6.26 -2.95 20.32
CA LYS A 51 7.64 -2.90 19.77
C LYS A 51 7.70 -2.45 18.31
N GLY A 52 6.57 -2.12 17.70
CA GLY A 52 6.47 -1.71 16.31
C GLY A 52 5.52 -2.57 15.50
N GLY A 53 5.23 -2.17 14.27
CA GLY A 53 4.32 -2.88 13.39
C GLY A 53 4.85 -4.25 12.97
N MET A 54 3.94 -5.21 12.82
CA MET A 54 4.24 -6.54 12.28
C MET A 54 3.63 -6.65 10.89
N THR A 55 4.44 -6.98 9.90
CA THR A 55 3.95 -7.24 8.54
C THR A 55 3.31 -8.63 8.48
N LEU A 56 2.01 -8.66 8.23
CA LEU A 56 1.24 -9.91 8.15
C LEU A 56 1.29 -10.50 6.74
N VAL A 57 1.24 -9.64 5.72
CA VAL A 57 1.20 -10.01 4.31
C VAL A 57 1.97 -8.95 3.53
N SER A 58 2.67 -9.37 2.49
CA SER A 58 3.34 -8.44 1.57
C SER A 58 3.20 -8.90 0.13
N ALA A 59 3.32 -7.96 -0.79
CA ALA A 59 3.38 -8.21 -2.23
C ALA A 59 4.15 -7.06 -2.89
N SER A 60 4.80 -7.36 -4.00
CA SER A 60 5.51 -6.31 -4.76
C SER A 60 5.55 -6.66 -6.23
N SER A 61 5.90 -5.67 -7.05
CA SER A 61 6.14 -5.89 -8.48
C SER A 61 7.34 -6.78 -8.78
N LEU A 62 8.16 -7.09 -7.75
CA LEU A 62 9.28 -8.04 -7.85
C LEU A 62 8.86 -9.49 -7.63
N ASP A 63 7.61 -9.74 -7.20
CA ASP A 63 7.10 -11.09 -7.02
C ASP A 63 7.03 -11.83 -8.35
N LYS A 64 7.23 -13.14 -8.30
CA LYS A 64 7.21 -14.02 -9.49
C LYS A 64 5.85 -14.01 -10.20
N GLU A 65 4.78 -13.77 -9.48
CA GLU A 65 3.43 -13.70 -10.04
C GLU A 65 3.17 -12.42 -10.84
N ILE A 66 4.05 -11.41 -10.71
CA ILE A 66 3.94 -10.14 -11.42
C ILE A 66 4.89 -10.15 -12.61
N GLU A 67 4.35 -10.08 -13.81
CA GLU A 67 5.12 -10.05 -15.05
C GLU A 67 5.25 -8.63 -15.59
N GLY A 68 6.34 -8.37 -16.31
CA GLY A 68 6.58 -7.12 -17.01
C GLY A 68 7.24 -6.05 -16.13
N TYR A 69 7.18 -4.82 -16.62
CA TYR A 69 7.81 -3.68 -15.95
C TYR A 69 7.03 -3.29 -14.69
N GLY A 70 7.73 -3.16 -13.56
CA GLY A 70 7.12 -2.92 -12.24
C GLY A 70 6.74 -1.47 -11.96
N GLY A 71 7.15 -0.52 -12.78
CA GLY A 71 6.97 0.91 -12.53
C GLY A 71 5.77 1.54 -13.23
N ASN A 72 4.75 0.77 -13.60
CA ASN A 72 3.57 1.28 -14.30
C ASN A 72 2.27 0.98 -13.54
N ILE A 73 1.16 1.50 -14.07
CA ILE A 73 -0.16 1.36 -13.47
C ILE A 73 -0.63 -0.10 -13.48
N GLN A 74 -0.37 -0.83 -14.55
CA GLN A 74 -0.75 -2.23 -14.67
C GLN A 74 -0.07 -3.10 -13.62
N ALA A 75 1.20 -2.87 -13.36
CA ALA A 75 1.93 -3.58 -12.31
C ALA A 75 1.36 -3.24 -10.92
N ALA A 76 1.04 -1.98 -10.66
CA ALA A 76 0.46 -1.56 -9.40
C ALA A 76 -0.90 -2.22 -9.15
N GLU A 77 -1.76 -2.29 -10.16
CA GLU A 77 -3.04 -2.97 -10.07
C GLU A 77 -2.85 -4.46 -9.76
N ALA A 78 -1.91 -5.11 -10.44
CA ALA A 78 -1.60 -6.52 -10.22
C ALA A 78 -1.07 -6.77 -8.80
N VAL A 79 -0.22 -5.88 -8.28
CA VAL A 79 0.27 -5.96 -6.89
C VAL A 79 -0.88 -5.82 -5.90
N GLY A 80 -1.83 -4.90 -6.17
CA GLY A 80 -3.02 -4.73 -5.34
C GLY A 80 -3.85 -6.02 -5.28
N LYS A 81 -4.10 -6.64 -6.41
CA LYS A 81 -4.82 -7.92 -6.49
C LYS A 81 -4.07 -9.03 -5.75
N LEU A 82 -2.75 -9.07 -5.89
CA LEU A 82 -1.92 -10.09 -5.25
C LEU A 82 -1.91 -9.95 -3.72
N VAL A 83 -1.76 -8.74 -3.20
CA VAL A 83 -1.79 -8.51 -1.75
C VAL A 83 -3.16 -8.84 -1.17
N ALA A 84 -4.23 -8.54 -1.90
CA ALA A 84 -5.59 -8.89 -1.50
C ALA A 84 -5.77 -10.40 -1.42
N LYS A 85 -5.32 -11.13 -2.43
CA LYS A 85 -5.38 -12.60 -2.46
C LYS A 85 -4.67 -13.18 -1.24
N ARG A 86 -3.45 -12.72 -0.97
CA ARG A 86 -2.64 -13.21 0.16
C ARG A 86 -3.26 -12.86 1.51
N ALA A 87 -3.87 -11.66 1.63
CA ALA A 87 -4.56 -11.25 2.84
C ALA A 87 -5.80 -12.12 3.10
N LEU A 88 -6.61 -12.35 2.08
CA LEU A 88 -7.80 -13.19 2.21
C LEU A 88 -7.45 -14.63 2.59
N GLU A 89 -6.35 -15.17 2.08
CA GLU A 89 -5.84 -16.49 2.46
C GLU A 89 -5.52 -16.58 3.96
N LYS A 90 -5.20 -15.46 4.60
CA LYS A 90 -4.95 -15.35 6.03
C LYS A 90 -6.17 -14.90 6.83
N GLY A 91 -7.32 -14.79 6.19
CA GLY A 91 -8.55 -14.36 6.84
C GLY A 91 -8.66 -12.86 7.07
N ILE A 92 -7.83 -12.07 6.41
CA ILE A 92 -7.86 -10.60 6.51
C ILE A 92 -8.72 -10.06 5.36
N GLU A 93 -9.82 -9.38 5.70
CA GLU A 93 -10.73 -8.80 4.72
C GLU A 93 -10.81 -7.29 4.82
N ASN A 94 -10.84 -6.76 6.05
CA ASN A 94 -10.95 -5.33 6.31
C ASN A 94 -9.57 -4.75 6.61
N VAL A 95 -9.24 -3.64 5.94
CA VAL A 95 -7.98 -2.91 6.17
C VAL A 95 -8.24 -1.41 6.20
N VAL A 96 -7.31 -0.66 6.80
CA VAL A 96 -7.26 0.80 6.66
C VAL A 96 -6.16 1.12 5.67
N PHE A 97 -6.45 1.99 4.70
CA PHE A 97 -5.49 2.31 3.65
C PHE A 97 -4.54 3.44 4.07
N ASP A 98 -3.24 3.13 4.08
CA ASP A 98 -2.16 4.10 4.31
C ASP A 98 -1.41 4.30 3.00
N ARG A 99 -1.66 5.41 2.34
CA ARG A 99 -1.01 5.73 1.06
C ARG A 99 0.48 6.10 1.19
N GLY A 100 1.08 6.01 2.37
CA GLY A 100 2.50 6.25 2.58
C GLY A 100 2.94 7.69 2.37
N GLY A 101 2.02 8.65 2.45
CA GLY A 101 2.29 10.06 2.16
C GLY A 101 2.31 10.41 0.68
N TYR A 102 2.11 9.43 -0.21
CA TYR A 102 1.96 9.68 -1.64
C TYR A 102 0.59 10.30 -1.94
N LEU A 103 0.49 11.00 -3.05
CA LEU A 103 -0.80 11.46 -3.53
C LEU A 103 -1.63 10.26 -4.02
N TYR A 104 -2.94 10.30 -3.79
CA TYR A 104 -3.84 9.24 -4.26
C TYR A 104 -4.08 9.40 -5.76
N HIS A 105 -3.08 8.97 -6.54
CA HIS A 105 -3.04 9.17 -7.98
C HIS A 105 -2.13 8.11 -8.63
N GLY A 106 -2.36 7.82 -9.89
CA GLY A 106 -1.52 6.94 -10.69
C GLY A 106 -1.37 5.54 -10.08
N ARG A 107 -0.13 5.13 -9.84
CA ARG A 107 0.18 3.79 -9.32
C ARG A 107 -0.41 3.51 -7.95
N VAL A 108 -0.41 4.49 -7.06
CA VAL A 108 -0.97 4.34 -5.71
C VAL A 108 -2.47 4.07 -5.77
N LYS A 109 -3.18 4.84 -6.59
CA LYS A 109 -4.61 4.64 -6.83
C LYS A 109 -4.88 3.28 -7.48
N ALA A 110 -4.09 2.90 -8.47
CA ALA A 110 -4.24 1.62 -9.17
C ALA A 110 -4.05 0.43 -8.22
N LEU A 111 -3.08 0.50 -7.31
CA LEU A 111 -2.88 -0.53 -6.29
C LEU A 111 -4.10 -0.64 -5.37
N ALA A 112 -4.62 0.50 -4.89
CA ALA A 112 -5.80 0.51 -4.02
C ALA A 112 -7.02 -0.09 -4.73
N GLU A 113 -7.26 0.28 -5.98
CA GLU A 113 -8.37 -0.26 -6.77
C GLU A 113 -8.21 -1.75 -7.02
N GLY A 114 -6.98 -2.21 -7.33
CA GLY A 114 -6.67 -3.62 -7.48
C GLY A 114 -6.93 -4.42 -6.21
N ALA A 115 -6.55 -3.87 -5.06
CA ALA A 115 -6.81 -4.50 -3.77
C ALA A 115 -8.31 -4.61 -3.47
N ARG A 116 -9.09 -3.59 -3.80
CA ARG A 116 -10.56 -3.63 -3.66
C ARG A 116 -11.18 -4.66 -4.58
N GLU A 117 -10.75 -4.72 -5.84
CA GLU A 117 -11.21 -5.74 -6.79
C GLU A 117 -10.86 -7.15 -6.31
N GLY A 118 -9.72 -7.31 -5.65
CA GLY A 118 -9.28 -8.58 -5.08
C GLY A 118 -10.05 -9.01 -3.83
N GLY A 119 -10.89 -8.14 -3.28
CA GLY A 119 -11.77 -8.48 -2.16
C GLY A 119 -11.49 -7.77 -0.84
N LEU A 120 -10.46 -6.93 -0.75
CA LEU A 120 -10.22 -6.15 0.46
C LEU A 120 -11.24 -5.02 0.59
N LYS A 121 -11.65 -4.75 1.81
CA LYS A 121 -12.64 -3.71 2.15
C LYS A 121 -11.97 -2.55 2.87
N PHE A 122 -12.05 -1.39 2.24
CA PHE A 122 -11.58 -0.13 2.82
C PHE A 122 -12.12 1.07 2.06
#